data_cf2f7798ef021dba71e845c93b48c7ba
#
_entry.id   cf2f7798ef021dba71e845c93b48c7ba
#
_cell.length_a   1.000
_cell.length_b   1.000
_cell.length_c   1.000
_cell.angle_alpha   90.00
_cell.angle_beta   90.00
_cell.angle_gamma   90.00
#
_symmetry.space_group_name_H-M   'P 1'
#
loop_
_entity.id
_entity.type
_entity.pdbx_description
1 polymer ?
#
loop_
_entity_poly.entity_id
_entity_poly.type
_entity_poly.pdbx_seq_one_letter_code
_entity_poly.pdbx_strand_id
1 'polypeptide(L)'
;MCAAQVAWTRCRIEKEKMKTVIARGIHRAVWPGRMEILSTEPFLMVDGAHNSNGIHALRTSLEELYPEEKFHFVMGVMADKDYEKMIGELLPIAMDFVTVTPESARALQGETLAEDIRKQGVPAHAITKVAEIPELLTPKEKTIALGSLYFIGELKSVYQNRA
;
A
#
# COMPACT_ATOMS: atom_id res chain seq x y z
N MET A 1 -27.01 -5.68 -5.76
CA MET A 1 -26.73 -7.14 -5.63
C MET A 1 -25.24 -7.33 -5.55
N CYS A 2 -24.74 -8.06 -4.54
CA CYS A 2 -23.31 -8.38 -4.41
C CYS A 2 -22.91 -9.41 -5.48
N ALA A 3 -21.66 -9.32 -5.99
CA ALA A 3 -21.12 -10.26 -7.00
C ALA A 3 -21.26 -11.73 -6.57
N ALA A 4 -21.14 -12.02 -5.27
CA ALA A 4 -21.35 -13.35 -4.71
C ALA A 4 -22.80 -13.86 -4.87
N GLN A 5 -23.81 -12.98 -4.77
CA GLN A 5 -25.20 -13.34 -4.99
C GLN A 5 -25.49 -13.64 -6.46
N VAL A 6 -24.88 -12.90 -7.38
CA VAL A 6 -25.01 -13.14 -8.82
C VAL A 6 -24.37 -14.48 -9.21
N ALA A 7 -23.17 -14.77 -8.69
CA ALA A 7 -22.49 -16.04 -8.91
C ALA A 7 -23.29 -17.23 -8.37
N TRP A 8 -23.87 -17.10 -7.17
CA TRP A 8 -24.73 -18.14 -6.57
C TRP A 8 -25.94 -18.48 -7.43
N THR A 9 -26.67 -17.46 -7.92
CA THR A 9 -27.86 -17.67 -8.77
C THR A 9 -27.51 -18.41 -10.06
N ARG A 10 -26.31 -18.20 -10.61
CA ARG A 10 -25.84 -18.85 -11.84
C ARG A 10 -25.23 -20.25 -11.63
N CYS A 11 -24.58 -20.50 -10.50
CA CYS A 11 -23.84 -21.74 -10.24
C CYS A 11 -24.68 -22.83 -9.54
N ARG A 12 -25.94 -22.57 -9.18
CA ARG A 12 -26.84 -23.53 -8.48
C ARG A 12 -26.23 -24.15 -7.22
N ILE A 13 -25.45 -23.37 -6.46
CA ILE A 13 -24.83 -23.86 -5.22
C ILE A 13 -25.91 -23.96 -4.12
N GLU A 14 -25.98 -25.06 -3.41
CA GLU A 14 -26.85 -25.24 -2.25
C GLU A 14 -26.60 -24.15 -1.20
N LYS A 15 -27.67 -23.57 -0.65
CA LYS A 15 -27.61 -22.44 0.30
C LYS A 15 -26.75 -22.75 1.54
N GLU A 16 -26.80 -24.00 2.00
CA GLU A 16 -26.00 -24.49 3.15
C GLU A 16 -24.49 -24.45 2.87
N LYS A 17 -24.07 -24.72 1.63
CA LYS A 17 -22.65 -24.72 1.22
C LYS A 17 -22.13 -23.34 0.85
N MET A 18 -23.05 -22.37 0.62
CA MET A 18 -22.69 -21.05 0.13
C MET A 18 -21.72 -20.29 1.04
N LYS A 19 -21.98 -20.27 2.36
CA LYS A 19 -21.10 -19.59 3.32
C LYS A 19 -19.67 -20.16 3.29
N THR A 20 -19.56 -21.48 3.27
CA THR A 20 -18.27 -22.17 3.24
C THR A 20 -17.53 -21.92 1.91
N VAL A 21 -18.24 -21.94 0.78
CA VAL A 21 -17.64 -21.67 -0.55
C VAL A 21 -17.18 -20.23 -0.65
N ILE A 22 -18.00 -19.26 -0.19
CA ILE A 22 -17.63 -17.84 -0.17
C ILE A 22 -16.42 -17.61 0.74
N ALA A 23 -16.45 -18.14 1.97
CA ALA A 23 -15.34 -18.02 2.92
C ALA A 23 -14.04 -18.58 2.35
N ARG A 24 -14.09 -19.77 1.72
CA ARG A 24 -12.91 -20.36 1.04
C ARG A 24 -12.45 -19.52 -0.16
N GLY A 25 -13.39 -18.98 -0.94
CA GLY A 25 -13.09 -18.10 -2.08
C GLY A 25 -12.39 -16.81 -1.64
N ILE A 26 -12.89 -16.17 -0.60
CA ILE A 26 -12.29 -14.96 -0.01
C ILE A 26 -10.91 -15.27 0.55
N HIS A 27 -10.77 -16.37 1.33
CA HIS A 27 -9.49 -16.78 1.92
C HIS A 27 -8.41 -17.13 0.88
N ARG A 28 -8.82 -17.60 -0.31
CA ARG A 28 -7.92 -17.91 -1.42
C ARG A 28 -7.72 -16.78 -2.42
N ALA A 29 -8.49 -15.69 -2.27
CA ALA A 29 -8.38 -14.55 -3.15
C ALA A 29 -7.03 -13.86 -2.90
N VAL A 30 -6.16 -13.90 -3.91
CA VAL A 30 -4.93 -13.11 -3.94
C VAL A 30 -5.20 -11.90 -4.82
N TRP A 31 -5.00 -10.72 -4.26
CA TRP A 31 -5.14 -9.47 -5.01
C TRP A 31 -3.80 -8.72 -4.99
N PRO A 32 -2.96 -8.91 -5.99
CA PRO A 32 -1.65 -8.29 -6.04
C PRO A 32 -1.70 -6.77 -5.89
N GLY A 33 -0.84 -6.23 -5.02
CA GLY A 33 -0.79 -4.80 -4.75
C GLY A 33 -1.99 -4.26 -3.95
N ARG A 34 -2.68 -5.11 -3.18
CA ARG A 34 -3.70 -4.71 -2.20
C ARG A 34 -3.38 -5.32 -0.85
N MET A 35 -2.87 -4.50 0.08
CA MET A 35 -2.40 -4.93 1.40
C MET A 35 -1.57 -6.22 1.32
N GLU A 36 -0.75 -6.33 0.28
CA GLU A 36 0.05 -7.52 -0.01
C GLU A 36 1.33 -7.49 0.81
N ILE A 37 1.56 -8.49 1.65
CA ILE A 37 2.78 -8.62 2.43
C ILE A 37 3.87 -9.25 1.54
N LEU A 38 4.94 -8.51 1.27
CA LEU A 38 6.10 -8.97 0.51
C LEU A 38 7.14 -9.63 1.41
N SER A 39 7.25 -9.18 2.66
CA SER A 39 8.15 -9.73 3.67
C SER A 39 7.51 -9.61 5.06
N THR A 40 7.74 -10.62 5.89
CA THR A 40 7.31 -10.61 7.30
C THR A 40 8.42 -10.18 8.25
N GLU A 41 9.69 -10.34 7.85
CA GLU A 41 10.85 -9.94 8.66
C GLU A 41 12.04 -9.59 7.73
N PRO A 42 12.40 -8.30 7.63
CA PRO A 42 11.66 -7.13 8.13
C PRO A 42 10.29 -7.00 7.44
N PHE A 43 9.30 -6.43 8.17
CA PHE A 43 7.93 -6.32 7.65
C PHE A 43 7.84 -5.30 6.52
N LEU A 44 7.34 -5.73 5.38
CA LEU A 44 6.99 -4.88 4.25
C LEU A 44 5.64 -5.28 3.66
N MET A 45 4.72 -4.34 3.65
CA MET A 45 3.43 -4.43 2.95
C MET A 45 3.41 -3.46 1.78
N VAL A 46 2.76 -3.84 0.68
CA VAL A 46 2.52 -2.95 -0.46
C VAL A 46 1.03 -2.77 -0.70
N ASP A 47 0.63 -1.55 -1.04
CA ASP A 47 -0.73 -1.24 -1.47
C ASP A 47 -0.75 -0.26 -2.63
N GLY A 48 -1.54 -0.53 -3.64
CA GLY A 48 -1.70 0.30 -4.83
C GLY A 48 -2.67 1.48 -4.67
N ALA A 49 -2.99 1.89 -3.44
CA ALA A 49 -3.76 3.10 -3.18
C ALA A 49 -3.02 4.32 -3.76
N HIS A 50 -3.71 5.10 -4.58
CA HIS A 50 -3.15 6.19 -5.38
C HIS A 50 -4.09 7.39 -5.50
N ASN A 51 -5.07 7.48 -4.62
CA ASN A 51 -5.99 8.60 -4.45
C ASN A 51 -6.47 8.65 -2.99
N SER A 52 -7.04 9.78 -2.57
CA SER A 52 -7.45 10.00 -1.17
C SER A 52 -8.42 8.95 -0.64
N ASN A 53 -9.38 8.50 -1.44
CA ASN A 53 -10.35 7.47 -1.01
C ASN A 53 -9.66 6.11 -0.78
N GLY A 54 -8.73 5.72 -1.66
CA GLY A 54 -7.96 4.49 -1.51
C GLY A 54 -7.05 4.54 -0.28
N ILE A 55 -6.40 5.69 -0.05
CA ILE A 55 -5.56 5.91 1.14
C ILE A 55 -6.40 5.90 2.42
N HIS A 56 -7.57 6.53 2.42
CA HIS A 56 -8.49 6.49 3.56
C HIS A 56 -8.90 5.04 3.91
N ALA A 57 -9.25 4.24 2.90
CA ALA A 57 -9.60 2.83 3.11
C ALA A 57 -8.41 2.01 3.64
N LEU A 58 -7.19 2.26 3.10
CA LEU A 58 -5.96 1.62 3.58
C LEU A 58 -5.69 2.01 5.04
N ARG A 59 -5.75 3.31 5.39
CA ARG A 59 -5.57 3.78 6.76
C ARG A 59 -6.54 3.11 7.72
N THR A 60 -7.84 3.11 7.40
CA THR A 60 -8.86 2.47 8.24
C THR A 60 -8.53 1.00 8.48
N SER A 61 -8.14 0.27 7.43
CA SER A 61 -7.75 -1.14 7.55
C SER A 61 -6.49 -1.34 8.40
N LEU A 62 -5.50 -0.45 8.29
CA LEU A 62 -4.29 -0.50 9.12
C LEU A 62 -4.60 -0.23 10.59
N GLU A 63 -5.45 0.76 10.89
CA GLU A 63 -5.89 1.08 12.25
C GLU A 63 -6.69 -0.07 12.88
N GLU A 64 -7.49 -0.80 12.09
CA GLU A 64 -8.23 -1.98 12.56
C GLU A 64 -7.32 -3.20 12.81
N LEU A 65 -6.35 -3.45 11.92
CA LEU A 65 -5.45 -4.61 12.00
C LEU A 65 -4.31 -4.42 13.01
N TYR A 66 -3.87 -3.19 13.19
CA TYR A 66 -2.73 -2.80 14.02
C TYR A 66 -3.08 -1.60 14.91
N PRO A 67 -3.95 -1.76 15.90
CA PRO A 67 -4.38 -0.66 16.77
C PRO A 67 -3.19 0.04 17.43
N GLU A 68 -3.21 1.38 17.44
CA GLU A 68 -2.21 2.24 18.08
C GLU A 68 -0.80 2.17 17.49
N GLU A 69 -0.58 1.41 16.40
CA GLU A 69 0.71 1.37 15.73
C GLU A 69 0.93 2.56 14.81
N LYS A 70 2.20 2.93 14.64
CA LYS A 70 2.68 3.90 13.66
C LYS A 70 3.51 3.16 12.62
N PHE A 71 3.53 3.71 11.39
CA PHE A 71 4.15 3.05 10.25
C PHE A 71 5.22 3.93 9.62
N HIS A 72 6.26 3.29 9.10
CA HIS A 72 7.15 3.88 8.12
C HIS A 72 6.51 3.77 6.75
N PHE A 73 6.30 4.89 6.08
CA PHE A 73 5.72 4.90 4.75
C PHE A 73 6.78 5.06 3.68
N VAL A 74 6.73 4.23 2.64
CA VAL A 74 7.50 4.45 1.40
C VAL A 74 6.50 4.90 0.33
N MET A 75 6.68 6.11 -0.18
CA MET A 75 5.67 6.74 -1.05
C MET A 75 6.26 7.19 -2.39
N GLY A 76 5.63 6.73 -3.48
CA GLY A 76 5.92 7.20 -4.84
C GLY A 76 4.62 7.50 -5.58
N VAL A 77 4.43 8.74 -6.03
CA VAL A 77 3.14 9.22 -6.58
C VAL A 77 3.30 9.82 -7.98
N MET A 78 2.18 9.95 -8.68
CA MET A 78 2.10 10.70 -9.93
C MET A 78 1.75 12.16 -9.66
N ALA A 79 2.33 13.09 -10.40
CA ALA A 79 2.17 14.54 -10.21
C ALA A 79 0.73 15.03 -10.47
N ASP A 80 -0.05 14.26 -11.25
CA ASP A 80 -1.45 14.57 -11.55
C ASP A 80 -2.44 14.14 -10.47
N LYS A 81 -1.96 13.62 -9.33
CA LYS A 81 -2.79 13.18 -8.19
C LYS A 81 -2.85 14.25 -7.11
N ASP A 82 -3.94 14.22 -6.35
CA ASP A 82 -4.10 15.04 -5.13
C ASP A 82 -3.30 14.41 -3.98
N TYR A 83 -1.96 14.43 -4.11
CA TYR A 83 -1.06 13.77 -3.17
C TYR A 83 -1.05 14.48 -1.81
N GLU A 84 -1.34 15.78 -1.74
CA GLU A 84 -1.45 16.51 -0.47
C GLU A 84 -2.55 15.93 0.42
N LYS A 85 -3.72 15.63 -0.15
CA LYS A 85 -4.79 14.94 0.59
C LYS A 85 -4.41 13.51 0.96
N MET A 86 -3.67 12.81 0.08
CA MET A 86 -3.18 11.48 0.40
C MET A 86 -2.24 11.50 1.59
N ILE A 87 -1.30 12.47 1.66
CA ILE A 87 -0.43 12.66 2.82
C ILE A 87 -1.27 12.93 4.07
N GLY A 88 -2.20 13.90 4.01
CA GLY A 88 -3.05 14.27 5.14
C GLY A 88 -3.80 13.10 5.76
N GLU A 89 -4.24 12.14 4.95
CA GLU A 89 -4.88 10.90 5.44
C GLU A 89 -3.90 10.00 6.21
N LEU A 90 -2.61 10.01 5.88
CA LEU A 90 -1.61 9.12 6.51
C LEU A 90 -0.99 9.72 7.77
N LEU A 91 -0.95 11.05 7.91
CA LEU A 91 -0.30 11.72 9.05
C LEU A 91 -0.68 11.14 10.42
N PRO A 92 -1.96 10.81 10.70
CA PRO A 92 -2.35 10.30 12.02
C PRO A 92 -1.64 8.99 12.41
N ILE A 93 -1.22 8.19 11.43
CA ILE A 93 -0.58 6.87 11.64
C ILE A 93 0.86 6.81 11.13
N ALA A 94 1.41 7.93 10.66
CA ALA A 94 2.77 7.98 10.17
C ALA A 94 3.79 8.17 11.31
N MET A 95 4.91 7.48 11.20
CA MET A 95 6.14 7.74 11.95
C MET A 95 7.04 8.65 11.11
N ASP A 96 7.30 8.26 9.90
CA ASP A 96 8.07 9.00 8.91
C ASP A 96 7.72 8.56 7.48
N PHE A 97 8.36 9.20 6.49
CA PHE A 97 8.23 8.85 5.09
C PHE A 97 9.60 8.74 4.41
N VAL A 98 9.74 7.72 3.60
CA VAL A 98 10.73 7.63 2.53
C VAL A 98 10.00 7.89 1.22
N THR A 99 10.48 8.81 0.41
CA THR A 99 9.88 9.13 -0.88
C THR A 99 10.77 8.72 -2.03
N VAL A 100 10.18 8.36 -3.15
CA VAL A 100 10.90 7.95 -4.35
C VAL A 100 10.19 8.48 -5.60
N THR A 101 10.96 8.73 -6.67
CA THR A 101 10.41 9.06 -7.98
C THR A 101 10.14 7.78 -8.76
N PRO A 102 8.88 7.37 -9.00
CA PRO A 102 8.57 6.20 -9.82
C PRO A 102 9.10 6.33 -11.26
N GLU A 103 9.40 5.21 -11.91
CA GLU A 103 9.76 5.20 -13.32
C GLU A 103 8.55 5.52 -14.23
N SER A 104 8.23 6.80 -14.34
CA SER A 104 7.13 7.31 -15.16
C SER A 104 7.37 8.78 -15.52
N ALA A 105 7.07 9.18 -16.75
CA ALA A 105 7.11 10.56 -17.17
C ALA A 105 6.12 11.48 -16.41
N ARG A 106 5.13 10.90 -15.73
CA ARG A 106 4.14 11.61 -14.90
C ARG A 106 4.47 11.58 -13.41
N ALA A 107 5.61 11.02 -13.02
CA ALA A 107 5.98 10.91 -11.62
C ALA A 107 6.24 12.27 -10.99
N LEU A 108 5.78 12.45 -9.75
CA LEU A 108 6.25 13.55 -8.91
C LEU A 108 7.66 13.21 -8.42
N GLN A 109 8.54 14.22 -8.39
CA GLN A 109 9.89 14.06 -7.87
C GLN A 109 9.84 13.72 -6.38
N GLY A 110 10.61 12.69 -5.98
CA GLY A 110 10.63 12.22 -4.59
C GLY A 110 11.02 13.34 -3.63
N GLU A 111 12.01 14.18 -3.97
CA GLU A 111 12.42 15.29 -3.11
C GLU A 111 11.30 16.32 -2.94
N THR A 112 10.56 16.67 -3.98
CA THR A 112 9.40 17.57 -3.89
C THR A 112 8.35 16.99 -2.93
N LEU A 113 8.06 15.69 -3.06
CA LEU A 113 7.12 15.00 -2.17
C LEU A 113 7.62 15.02 -0.71
N ALA A 114 8.92 14.75 -0.48
CA ALA A 114 9.52 14.81 0.85
C ALA A 114 9.46 16.20 1.47
N GLU A 115 9.71 17.26 0.68
CA GLU A 115 9.59 18.65 1.14
C GLU A 115 8.17 18.97 1.59
N ASP A 116 7.16 18.55 0.81
CA ASP A 116 5.75 18.84 1.13
C ASP A 116 5.28 18.05 2.38
N ILE A 117 5.79 16.84 2.58
CA ILE A 117 5.55 16.08 3.83
C ILE A 117 6.21 16.77 5.02
N ARG A 118 7.47 17.21 4.90
CA ARG A 118 8.18 17.93 5.99
C ARG A 118 7.46 19.22 6.40
N LYS A 119 6.85 19.93 5.46
CA LYS A 119 6.01 21.11 5.74
C LYS A 119 4.79 20.78 6.62
N GLN A 120 4.32 19.53 6.60
CA GLN A 120 3.22 19.05 7.45
C GLN A 120 3.70 18.50 8.80
N GLY A 121 4.99 18.65 9.12
CA GLY A 121 5.53 18.36 10.45
C GLY A 121 5.96 16.90 10.68
N VAL A 122 5.99 16.07 9.64
CA VAL A 122 6.44 14.66 9.73
C VAL A 122 7.81 14.52 9.04
N PRO A 123 8.75 13.76 9.63
CA PRO A 123 10.05 13.50 9.01
C PRO A 123 9.88 12.81 7.65
N ALA A 124 10.62 13.29 6.65
CA ALA A 124 10.63 12.67 5.33
C ALA A 124 11.97 12.88 4.63
N HIS A 125 12.41 11.88 3.88
CA HIS A 125 13.59 11.97 3.02
C HIS A 125 13.36 11.24 1.70
N ALA A 126 14.01 11.72 0.65
CA ALA A 126 13.94 11.09 -0.66
C ALA A 126 15.10 10.12 -0.87
N ILE A 127 14.81 9.02 -1.56
CA ILE A 127 15.80 8.09 -2.09
C ILE A 127 15.83 8.17 -3.61
N THR A 128 16.96 7.76 -4.18
CA THR A 128 17.18 7.86 -5.63
C THR A 128 16.56 6.70 -6.39
N LYS A 129 16.61 5.49 -5.82
CA LYS A 129 16.20 4.25 -6.50
C LYS A 129 15.33 3.38 -5.60
N VAL A 130 14.31 2.77 -6.18
CA VAL A 130 13.46 1.78 -5.51
C VAL A 130 14.27 0.58 -4.98
N ALA A 131 15.39 0.25 -5.62
CA ALA A 131 16.29 -0.82 -5.19
C ALA A 131 16.97 -0.59 -3.82
N GLU A 132 16.94 0.63 -3.29
CA GLU A 132 17.47 0.96 -1.96
C GLU A 132 16.51 0.58 -0.83
N ILE A 133 15.20 0.47 -1.13
CA ILE A 133 14.15 0.25 -0.11
C ILE A 133 14.43 -0.96 0.79
N PRO A 134 14.81 -2.15 0.28
CA PRO A 134 15.07 -3.30 1.14
C PRO A 134 16.15 -3.09 2.20
N GLU A 135 17.10 -2.18 1.95
CA GLU A 135 18.22 -1.85 2.87
C GLU A 135 17.80 -0.87 3.97
N LEU A 136 16.68 -0.18 3.78
CA LEU A 136 16.12 0.76 4.74
C LEU A 136 15.17 0.09 5.74
N LEU A 137 14.77 -1.14 5.48
CA LEU A 137 13.81 -1.85 6.33
C LEU A 137 14.47 -2.27 7.65
N THR A 138 13.77 -2.05 8.74
CA THR A 138 14.23 -2.45 10.07
C THR A 138 13.37 -3.61 10.62
N PRO A 139 13.95 -4.58 11.37
CA PRO A 139 13.21 -5.75 11.85
C PRO A 139 12.11 -5.43 12.85
N LYS A 140 12.12 -4.27 13.49
CA LYS A 140 11.20 -3.89 14.57
C LYS A 140 10.04 -3.03 14.12
N GLU A 141 10.04 -2.58 12.87
CA GLU A 141 9.15 -1.55 12.38
C GLU A 141 8.35 -2.07 11.18
N LYS A 142 7.12 -1.60 11.04
CA LYS A 142 6.27 -1.96 9.91
C LYS A 142 6.36 -0.91 8.83
N THR A 143 6.82 -1.31 7.66
CA THR A 143 6.91 -0.45 6.48
C THR A 143 5.77 -0.74 5.51
N ILE A 144 5.11 0.32 5.06
CA ILE A 144 4.01 0.27 4.09
C ILE A 144 4.42 1.07 2.84
N ALA A 145 4.50 0.41 1.70
CA ALA A 145 4.80 1.07 0.42
C ALA A 145 3.50 1.30 -0.39
N LEU A 146 3.31 2.54 -0.86
CA LEU A 146 2.05 2.95 -1.51
C LEU A 146 2.21 4.16 -2.45
N GLY A 147 1.13 4.57 -3.09
CA GLY A 147 1.00 5.83 -3.84
C GLY A 147 0.88 5.66 -5.34
N SER A 148 1.36 4.58 -5.93
CA SER A 148 1.24 4.29 -7.35
C SER A 148 1.41 2.80 -7.64
N LEU A 149 0.55 2.26 -8.53
CA LEU A 149 0.71 0.89 -9.02
C LEU A 149 2.01 0.69 -9.82
N TYR A 150 2.51 1.71 -10.50
CA TYR A 150 3.81 1.66 -11.19
C TYR A 150 4.95 1.46 -10.19
N PHE A 151 4.99 2.29 -9.13
CA PHE A 151 5.95 2.16 -8.06
C PHE A 151 5.88 0.78 -7.36
N ILE A 152 4.67 0.32 -7.02
CA ILE A 152 4.49 -1.00 -6.39
C ILE A 152 4.96 -2.12 -7.32
N GLY A 153 4.70 -2.04 -8.62
CA GLY A 153 5.19 -3.00 -9.61
C GLY A 153 6.72 -3.06 -9.66
N GLU A 154 7.38 -1.90 -9.66
CA GLU A 154 8.84 -1.78 -9.63
C GLU A 154 9.42 -2.39 -8.33
N LEU A 155 8.88 -2.04 -7.17
CA LEU A 155 9.31 -2.57 -5.89
C LEU A 155 9.15 -4.10 -5.79
N LYS A 156 8.05 -4.64 -6.29
CA LYS A 156 7.84 -6.09 -6.36
C LYS A 156 8.90 -6.78 -7.24
N SER A 157 9.26 -6.18 -8.36
CA SER A 157 10.32 -6.70 -9.24
C SER A 157 11.68 -6.72 -8.53
N VAL A 158 11.99 -5.69 -7.74
CA VAL A 158 13.21 -5.65 -6.90
C VAL A 158 13.23 -6.81 -5.90
N TYR A 159 12.10 -7.10 -5.26
CA TYR A 159 11.99 -8.20 -4.29
C TYR A 159 12.10 -9.57 -4.93
N GLN A 160 11.46 -9.78 -6.08
CA GLN A 160 11.51 -11.07 -6.81
C GLN A 160 12.92 -11.41 -7.31
N ASN A 161 13.73 -10.40 -7.64
CA ASN A 161 15.10 -10.59 -8.11
C ASN A 161 16.11 -10.83 -6.97
N ARG A 162 15.72 -10.69 -5.71
CA ARG A 162 16.56 -10.94 -4.52
C ARG A 162 16.31 -12.32 -3.89
N ALA A 163 15.19 -12.97 -4.23
CA ALA A 163 14.84 -14.32 -3.76
C ALA A 163 15.47 -15.39 -4.64
#